data_20e0599d8cf2b02633703915cc8b399a
#
_entry.id   20e0599d8cf2b02633703915cc8b399a
#
_cell.length_a   1.000
_cell.length_b   1.000
_cell.length_c   1.000
_cell.angle_alpha   90.00
_cell.angle_beta   90.00
_cell.angle_gamma   90.00
#
_symmetry.space_group_name_H-M   'P 1'
#
loop_
_entity.id
_entity.type
_entity.pdbx_description
1 polymer ?
#
loop_
_entity_poly.entity_id
_entity_poly.type
_entity_poly.pdbx_seq_one_letter_code
_entity_poly.pdbx_strand_id
1 'polypeptide(L)'
;MLGKECGILFVGDSITECWEREGSALWKRLFVPMKAVNFGVSGDRTDSMLWRMEDTELAVRTSPRYCILLAGTNNIGLWKGRQPAAQTVKGIREIAVRLLKRFPETRLILMEVTPYGPDPDSPLRRRQEEINRLLRRLELPRTTILSINGSLLKPDGTFREGMFKDHVHLTEKGYQAWADALLPLLNGEG
;
A
#
# COMPACT_ATOMS: atom_id res chain seq x y z
N MET A 1 20.57 -7.61 -4.71
CA MET A 1 20.32 -8.12 -3.33
C MET A 1 19.72 -9.53 -3.41
N LEU A 2 20.51 -10.48 -3.89
CA LEU A 2 20.07 -11.87 -4.01
C LEU A 2 20.13 -12.51 -2.61
N GLY A 3 18.97 -12.86 -2.07
CA GLY A 3 18.88 -13.90 -1.06
C GLY A 3 18.54 -13.50 0.37
N LYS A 4 17.73 -12.50 0.63
CA LYS A 4 17.15 -12.30 1.97
C LYS A 4 15.96 -13.24 2.18
N GLU A 5 15.92 -13.89 3.36
CA GLU A 5 14.68 -14.49 3.85
C GLU A 5 13.62 -13.38 4.00
N CYS A 6 12.43 -13.64 3.50
CA CYS A 6 11.33 -12.69 3.53
C CYS A 6 10.12 -13.31 4.22
N GLY A 7 9.75 -12.80 5.39
CA GLY A 7 8.52 -13.19 6.08
C GLY A 7 7.34 -12.37 5.62
N ILE A 8 7.55 -11.07 5.38
CA ILE A 8 6.54 -10.12 4.91
C ILE A 8 7.14 -9.27 3.78
N LEU A 9 6.44 -9.16 2.64
CA LEU A 9 6.84 -8.32 1.53
C LEU A 9 5.91 -7.10 1.44
N PHE A 10 6.47 -5.91 1.55
CA PHE A 10 5.77 -4.66 1.29
C PHE A 10 6.06 -4.19 -0.14
N VAL A 11 5.03 -3.97 -0.93
CA VAL A 11 5.10 -3.51 -2.32
C VAL A 11 4.30 -2.23 -2.47
N GLY A 12 4.89 -1.20 -3.05
CA GLY A 12 4.20 0.06 -3.21
C GLY A 12 5.08 1.20 -3.74
N ASP A 13 4.58 2.41 -3.54
CA ASP A 13 5.21 3.66 -3.92
C ASP A 13 6.00 4.31 -2.76
N SER A 14 6.15 5.65 -2.79
CA SER A 14 6.83 6.42 -1.73
C SER A 14 6.22 6.22 -0.34
N ILE A 15 4.91 6.01 -0.24
CA ILE A 15 4.24 5.80 1.05
C ILE A 15 4.71 4.46 1.66
N THR A 16 4.96 3.45 0.84
CA THR A 16 5.56 2.19 1.28
C THR A 16 7.07 2.35 1.55
N GLU A 17 7.82 3.03 0.68
CA GLU A 17 9.26 3.29 0.88
C GLU A 17 9.52 4.00 2.21
N CYS A 18 8.70 4.98 2.57
CA CYS A 18 8.87 5.81 3.75
C CYS A 18 8.61 5.09 5.09
N TRP A 19 8.21 3.81 5.09
CA TRP A 19 8.31 2.98 6.28
C TRP A 19 9.75 2.96 6.86
N GLU A 20 10.76 3.04 6.00
CA GLU A 20 12.16 3.06 6.41
C GLU A 20 12.71 4.49 6.65
N ARG A 21 11.85 5.50 6.53
CA ARG A 21 12.16 6.93 6.80
C ARG A 21 11.30 7.42 7.97
N GLU A 22 10.15 8.01 7.72
CA GLU A 22 9.22 8.54 8.74
C GLU A 22 8.69 7.45 9.66
N GLY A 23 8.50 6.23 9.14
CA GLY A 23 8.09 5.05 9.92
C GLY A 23 9.24 4.25 10.51
N SER A 24 10.50 4.71 10.42
CA SER A 24 11.68 3.87 10.66
C SER A 24 11.78 3.29 12.07
N ALA A 25 11.35 4.00 13.09
CA ALA A 25 11.34 3.49 14.47
C ALA A 25 10.36 2.31 14.61
N LEU A 26 9.17 2.45 14.03
CA LEU A 26 8.16 1.39 13.99
C LEU A 26 8.60 0.22 13.13
N TRP A 27 9.17 0.49 11.96
CA TRP A 27 9.68 -0.54 11.04
C TRP A 27 10.70 -1.44 11.72
N LYS A 28 11.70 -0.83 12.38
CA LYS A 28 12.76 -1.57 13.11
C LYS A 28 12.19 -2.40 14.24
N ARG A 29 11.24 -1.85 14.99
CA ARG A 29 10.65 -2.51 16.15
C ARG A 29 9.68 -3.63 15.78
N LEU A 30 8.84 -3.42 14.77
CA LEU A 30 7.71 -4.30 14.46
C LEU A 30 7.99 -5.25 13.30
N PHE A 31 8.56 -4.76 12.21
CA PHE A 31 8.62 -5.51 10.95
C PHE A 31 9.99 -6.15 10.67
N VAL A 32 11.08 -5.57 11.15
CA VAL A 32 12.41 -6.20 11.02
C VAL A 32 12.46 -7.58 11.71
N PRO A 33 11.94 -7.76 12.94
CA PRO A 33 11.88 -9.09 13.57
C PRO A 33 11.04 -10.11 12.78
N MET A 34 10.04 -9.64 12.02
CA MET A 34 9.22 -10.48 11.14
C MET A 34 9.87 -10.72 9.76
N LYS A 35 11.15 -10.37 9.59
CA LYS A 35 11.88 -10.46 8.31
C LYS A 35 11.16 -9.74 7.17
N ALA A 36 10.62 -8.56 7.44
CA ALA A 36 9.96 -7.75 6.42
C ALA A 36 10.98 -7.20 5.43
N VAL A 37 10.58 -7.19 4.16
CA VAL A 37 11.32 -6.57 3.05
C VAL A 37 10.46 -5.47 2.47
N ASN A 38 11.04 -4.27 2.36
CA ASN A 38 10.40 -3.12 1.75
C ASN A 38 10.78 -3.02 0.27
N PHE A 39 9.78 -3.14 -0.60
CA PHE A 39 9.90 -3.02 -2.05
C PHE A 39 9.12 -1.79 -2.56
N GLY A 40 8.98 -0.77 -1.72
CA GLY A 40 8.44 0.54 -2.08
C GLY A 40 9.45 1.34 -2.90
N VAL A 41 8.99 2.03 -3.94
CA VAL A 41 9.81 2.95 -4.74
C VAL A 41 9.05 4.24 -4.99
N SER A 42 9.66 5.35 -4.61
CA SER A 42 9.08 6.68 -4.74
C SER A 42 8.67 7.00 -6.18
N GLY A 43 7.47 7.53 -6.35
CA GLY A 43 6.95 7.90 -7.67
C GLY A 43 6.31 6.77 -8.47
N ASP A 44 6.39 5.53 -8.00
CA ASP A 44 5.83 4.40 -8.73
C ASP A 44 4.32 4.50 -8.92
N ARG A 45 3.92 4.30 -10.16
CA ARG A 45 2.56 4.02 -10.57
C ARG A 45 2.37 2.52 -10.77
N THR A 46 1.15 2.10 -11.04
CA THR A 46 0.85 0.69 -11.31
C THR A 46 1.63 0.13 -12.50
N ASP A 47 1.87 0.91 -13.54
CA ASP A 47 2.66 0.50 -14.71
C ASP A 47 4.16 0.37 -14.38
N SER A 48 4.73 1.29 -13.60
CA SER A 48 6.12 1.20 -13.14
C SER A 48 6.34 -0.02 -12.25
N MET A 49 5.41 -0.27 -11.31
CA MET A 49 5.46 -1.46 -10.46
C MET A 49 5.41 -2.75 -11.28
N LEU A 50 4.51 -2.84 -12.27
CA LEU A 50 4.40 -3.99 -13.16
C LEU A 50 5.70 -4.24 -13.92
N TRP A 51 6.32 -3.19 -14.47
CA TRP A 51 7.58 -3.27 -15.16
C TRP A 51 8.70 -3.80 -14.26
N ARG A 52 8.84 -3.24 -13.02
CA ARG A 52 9.84 -3.72 -12.07
C ARG A 52 9.64 -5.20 -11.67
N MET A 53 8.40 -5.67 -11.67
CA MET A 53 8.09 -7.05 -11.35
C MET A 53 8.42 -8.02 -12.50
N GLU A 54 8.49 -7.55 -13.74
CA GLU A 54 8.91 -8.34 -14.90
C GLU A 54 10.42 -8.56 -14.91
N ASP A 55 11.17 -7.56 -14.49
CA ASP A 55 12.64 -7.51 -14.62
C ASP A 55 13.38 -8.20 -13.45
N THR A 56 12.76 -9.19 -12.82
CA THR A 56 13.37 -10.12 -11.84
C THR A 56 13.67 -9.62 -10.44
N GLU A 57 13.39 -8.38 -10.09
CA GLU A 57 13.90 -7.79 -8.86
C GLU A 57 13.11 -8.08 -7.58
N LEU A 58 11.98 -8.79 -7.65
CA LEU A 58 11.41 -9.43 -6.45
C LEU A 58 12.27 -10.61 -5.99
N ALA A 59 13.58 -10.37 -5.87
CA ALA A 59 14.54 -11.39 -5.49
C ALA A 59 14.51 -11.66 -3.99
N VAL A 60 13.40 -12.21 -3.50
CA VAL A 60 13.31 -12.82 -2.18
C VAL A 60 13.55 -14.32 -2.29
N ARG A 61 14.36 -14.88 -1.40
CA ARG A 61 14.71 -16.32 -1.38
C ARG A 61 13.57 -17.21 -0.93
N THR A 62 12.69 -16.68 -0.09
CA THR A 62 11.59 -17.43 0.52
C THR A 62 10.28 -16.79 0.13
N SER A 63 9.24 -17.60 -0.08
CA SER A 63 7.88 -17.08 -0.23
C SER A 63 7.47 -16.35 1.05
N PRO A 64 7.08 -15.06 0.97
CA PRO A 64 6.60 -14.34 2.13
C PRO A 64 5.26 -14.93 2.59
N ARG A 65 5.05 -14.99 3.91
CA ARG A 65 3.75 -15.36 4.47
C ARG A 65 2.67 -14.34 4.12
N TYR A 66 3.07 -13.07 4.07
CA TYR A 66 2.18 -11.96 3.72
C TYR A 66 2.82 -11.06 2.67
N CYS A 67 2.03 -10.61 1.71
CA CYS A 67 2.33 -9.48 0.83
C CYS A 67 1.39 -8.33 1.17
N ILE A 68 1.96 -7.13 1.38
CA ILE A 68 1.20 -5.90 1.61
C ILE A 68 1.34 -5.05 0.36
N LEU A 69 0.23 -4.74 -0.30
CA LEU A 69 0.24 -3.95 -1.54
C LEU A 69 -0.50 -2.63 -1.33
N LEU A 70 0.20 -1.52 -1.50
CA LEU A 70 -0.36 -0.17 -1.58
C LEU A 70 0.06 0.47 -2.89
N ALA A 71 -0.88 0.74 -3.80
CA ALA A 71 -0.60 1.32 -5.10
C ALA A 71 -1.76 2.20 -5.58
N GLY A 72 -1.46 3.21 -6.39
CA GLY A 72 -2.46 4.04 -7.04
C GLY A 72 -2.35 5.53 -6.77
N THR A 73 -1.67 5.96 -5.71
CA THR A 73 -1.50 7.39 -5.35
C THR A 73 -0.90 8.19 -6.50
N ASN A 74 0.17 7.70 -7.13
CA ASN A 74 0.81 8.40 -8.24
C ASN A 74 0.02 8.33 -9.55
N ASN A 75 -0.84 7.33 -9.74
CA ASN A 75 -1.78 7.31 -10.85
C ASN A 75 -2.78 8.47 -10.75
N ILE A 76 -3.17 8.87 -9.52
CA ILE A 76 -4.02 10.03 -9.28
C ILE A 76 -3.25 11.32 -9.51
N GLY A 77 -2.10 11.47 -8.87
CA GLY A 77 -1.33 12.72 -8.84
C GLY A 77 -0.76 13.15 -10.19
N LEU A 78 -0.02 12.25 -10.85
CA LEU A 78 0.68 12.57 -12.10
C LEU A 78 -0.28 12.92 -13.25
N TRP A 79 -1.47 12.33 -13.28
CA TRP A 79 -2.50 12.63 -14.26
C TRP A 79 -3.53 13.66 -13.77
N LYS A 80 -3.27 14.31 -12.64
CA LYS A 80 -4.19 15.30 -12.02
C LYS A 80 -5.64 14.78 -11.94
N GLY A 81 -5.81 13.52 -11.54
CA GLY A 81 -7.10 12.84 -11.47
C GLY A 81 -7.74 12.48 -12.82
N ARG A 82 -7.06 12.69 -13.95
CA ARG A 82 -7.63 12.41 -15.29
C ARG A 82 -7.68 10.92 -15.64
N GLN A 83 -6.78 10.11 -15.08
CA GLN A 83 -6.82 8.67 -15.34
C GLN A 83 -8.10 8.07 -14.76
N PRO A 84 -8.88 7.30 -15.53
CA PRO A 84 -10.07 6.63 -15.00
C PRO A 84 -9.74 5.71 -13.83
N ALA A 85 -10.56 5.73 -12.77
CA ALA A 85 -10.36 4.87 -11.60
C ALA A 85 -10.27 3.39 -11.97
N ALA A 86 -11.12 2.94 -12.90
CA ALA A 86 -11.11 1.56 -13.39
C ALA A 86 -9.76 1.14 -14.00
N GLN A 87 -9.05 2.05 -14.67
CA GLN A 87 -7.73 1.76 -15.24
C GLN A 87 -6.67 1.59 -14.13
N THR A 88 -6.71 2.44 -13.10
CA THR A 88 -5.83 2.30 -11.93
C THR A 88 -6.10 0.97 -11.22
N VAL A 89 -7.37 0.64 -10.99
CA VAL A 89 -7.76 -0.61 -10.32
C VAL A 89 -7.38 -1.84 -11.16
N LYS A 90 -7.49 -1.76 -12.49
CA LYS A 90 -6.98 -2.82 -13.38
C LYS A 90 -5.48 -3.06 -13.18
N GLY A 91 -4.69 -1.99 -13.08
CA GLY A 91 -3.25 -2.10 -12.79
C GLY A 91 -2.97 -2.70 -11.42
N ILE A 92 -3.68 -2.26 -10.37
CA ILE A 92 -3.55 -2.81 -9.01
C ILE A 92 -3.91 -4.31 -8.99
N ARG A 93 -5.01 -4.68 -9.66
CA ARG A 93 -5.41 -6.09 -9.78
C ARG A 93 -4.35 -6.93 -10.47
N GLU A 94 -3.74 -6.43 -11.54
CA GLU A 94 -2.68 -7.15 -12.26
C GLU A 94 -1.45 -7.36 -11.37
N ILE A 95 -1.04 -6.36 -10.58
CA ILE A 95 0.05 -6.48 -9.60
C ILE A 95 -0.31 -7.57 -8.58
N ALA A 96 -1.51 -7.51 -8.01
CA ALA A 96 -1.99 -8.48 -7.04
C ALA A 96 -1.98 -9.92 -7.58
N VAL A 97 -2.47 -10.13 -8.81
CA VAL A 97 -2.47 -11.42 -9.50
C VAL A 97 -1.04 -11.96 -9.70
N ARG A 98 -0.10 -11.10 -10.10
CA ARG A 98 1.32 -11.49 -10.26
C ARG A 98 1.96 -11.88 -8.94
N LEU A 99 1.69 -11.15 -7.85
CA LEU A 99 2.17 -11.50 -6.51
C LEU A 99 1.63 -12.86 -6.06
N LEU A 100 0.33 -13.09 -6.20
CA LEU A 100 -0.32 -14.35 -5.84
C LEU A 100 0.13 -15.54 -6.70
N LYS A 101 0.45 -15.31 -7.97
CA LYS A 101 1.01 -16.33 -8.86
C LYS A 101 2.47 -16.66 -8.49
N ARG A 102 3.26 -15.64 -8.17
CA ARG A 102 4.67 -15.83 -7.81
C ARG A 102 4.84 -16.47 -6.43
N PHE A 103 3.94 -16.17 -5.50
CA PHE A 103 3.94 -16.67 -4.13
C PHE A 103 2.61 -17.35 -3.81
N PRO A 104 2.43 -18.62 -4.22
CA PRO A 104 1.13 -19.31 -4.15
C PRO A 104 0.55 -19.44 -2.75
N GLU A 105 1.41 -19.48 -1.71
CA GLU A 105 1.00 -19.65 -0.31
C GLU A 105 0.83 -18.32 0.43
N THR A 106 1.17 -17.19 -0.19
CA THR A 106 1.08 -15.88 0.45
C THR A 106 -0.36 -15.46 0.70
N ARG A 107 -0.60 -14.77 1.79
CA ARG A 107 -1.82 -13.98 2.02
C ARG A 107 -1.56 -12.55 1.57
N LEU A 108 -2.39 -12.04 0.68
CA LEU A 108 -2.30 -10.67 0.20
C LEU A 108 -3.15 -9.75 1.08
N ILE A 109 -2.54 -8.69 1.61
CA ILE A 109 -3.27 -7.57 2.21
C ILE A 109 -3.19 -6.42 1.21
N LEU A 110 -4.32 -6.18 0.54
CA LEU A 110 -4.47 -5.10 -0.41
C LEU A 110 -4.97 -3.86 0.31
N MET A 111 -4.10 -2.85 0.39
CA MET A 111 -4.44 -1.59 1.03
C MET A 111 -5.35 -0.74 0.14
N GLU A 112 -6.35 -0.11 0.71
CA GLU A 112 -6.99 1.02 0.07
C GLU A 112 -5.99 2.16 -0.14
N VAL A 113 -6.12 2.90 -1.25
CA VAL A 113 -5.33 4.11 -1.49
C VAL A 113 -5.61 5.11 -0.38
N THR A 114 -4.55 5.63 0.24
CA THR A 114 -4.65 6.63 1.30
C THR A 114 -5.23 7.95 0.79
N PRO A 115 -5.81 8.77 1.67
CA PRO A 115 -6.44 10.03 1.26
C PRO A 115 -5.47 10.96 0.52
N TYR A 116 -5.92 11.53 -0.61
CA TYR A 116 -5.13 12.44 -1.44
C TYR A 116 -5.52 13.90 -1.17
N GLY A 117 -4.68 14.63 -0.44
CA GLY A 117 -4.92 16.02 -0.07
C GLY A 117 -5.91 16.23 1.08
N PRO A 118 -5.85 17.40 1.75
CA PRO A 118 -6.67 17.70 2.91
C PRO A 118 -8.13 18.04 2.57
N ASP A 119 -8.39 18.49 1.33
CA ASP A 119 -9.71 18.90 0.87
C ASP A 119 -10.52 17.69 0.38
N PRO A 120 -11.60 17.30 1.11
CA PRO A 120 -12.45 16.16 0.74
C PRO A 120 -13.19 16.36 -0.60
N ASP A 121 -13.42 17.61 -1.00
CA ASP A 121 -14.15 17.94 -2.22
C ASP A 121 -13.27 18.08 -3.46
N SER A 122 -11.95 17.95 -3.30
CA SER A 122 -11.03 18.04 -4.42
C SER A 122 -11.25 16.92 -5.45
N PRO A 123 -11.02 17.16 -6.74
CA PRO A 123 -11.12 16.13 -7.79
C PRO A 123 -10.20 14.94 -7.53
N LEU A 124 -9.03 15.16 -6.90
CA LEU A 124 -8.07 14.11 -6.58
C LEU A 124 -8.57 13.20 -5.46
N ARG A 125 -9.20 13.78 -4.41
CA ARG A 125 -9.84 13.02 -3.35
C ARG A 125 -11.01 12.18 -3.88
N ARG A 126 -11.89 12.77 -4.69
CA ARG A 126 -13.00 12.05 -5.32
C ARG A 126 -12.50 10.88 -6.18
N ARG A 127 -11.39 11.06 -6.91
CA ARG A 127 -10.76 9.99 -7.68
C ARG A 127 -10.21 8.88 -6.78
N GLN A 128 -9.57 9.23 -5.68
CA GLN A 128 -9.08 8.26 -4.70
C GLN A 128 -10.23 7.44 -4.12
N GLU A 129 -11.33 8.06 -3.75
CA GLU A 129 -12.53 7.38 -3.21
C GLU A 129 -13.19 6.47 -4.25
N GLU A 130 -13.23 6.90 -5.52
CA GLU A 130 -13.74 6.06 -6.62
C GLU A 130 -12.89 4.80 -6.80
N ILE A 131 -11.55 4.93 -6.74
CA ILE A 131 -10.63 3.80 -6.78
C ILE A 131 -10.93 2.85 -5.61
N ASN A 132 -11.01 3.35 -4.39
CA ASN A 132 -11.25 2.53 -3.21
C ASN A 132 -12.60 1.82 -3.25
N ARG A 133 -13.65 2.48 -3.73
CA ARG A 133 -14.95 1.85 -3.95
C ARG A 133 -14.88 0.69 -4.94
N LEU A 134 -14.05 0.79 -5.98
CA LEU A 134 -13.83 -0.29 -6.94
C LEU A 134 -12.93 -1.40 -6.34
N LEU A 135 -11.89 -1.04 -5.57
CA LEU A 135 -11.03 -2.01 -4.88
C LEU A 135 -11.84 -2.93 -3.97
N ARG A 136 -12.80 -2.38 -3.19
CA ARG A 136 -13.66 -3.18 -2.28
C ARG A 136 -14.50 -4.24 -2.99
N ARG A 137 -14.64 -4.15 -4.31
CA ARG A 137 -15.39 -5.11 -5.13
C ARG A 137 -14.49 -6.16 -5.78
N LEU A 138 -13.17 -6.07 -5.58
CA LEU A 138 -12.25 -7.05 -6.13
C LEU A 138 -12.35 -8.36 -5.34
N GLU A 139 -12.58 -9.42 -6.07
CA GLU A 139 -12.51 -10.79 -5.57
C GLU A 139 -11.20 -11.41 -6.03
N LEU A 140 -10.30 -11.65 -5.09
CA LEU A 140 -9.01 -12.28 -5.31
C LEU A 140 -8.78 -13.35 -4.23
N PRO A 141 -8.23 -14.51 -4.59
CA PRO A 141 -7.99 -15.57 -3.61
C PRO A 141 -7.00 -15.11 -2.54
N ARG A 142 -7.20 -15.55 -1.30
CA ARG A 142 -6.31 -15.28 -0.15
C ARG A 142 -6.01 -13.78 0.03
N THR A 143 -6.97 -12.91 -0.29
CA THR A 143 -6.79 -11.45 -0.24
C THR A 143 -7.74 -10.84 0.78
N THR A 144 -7.19 -10.03 1.66
CA THR A 144 -7.95 -9.14 2.55
C THR A 144 -7.74 -7.71 2.10
N ILE A 145 -8.82 -6.94 1.98
CA ILE A 145 -8.75 -5.50 1.71
C ILE A 145 -8.71 -4.76 3.03
N LEU A 146 -7.68 -3.95 3.24
CA LEU A 146 -7.47 -3.18 4.46
C LEU A 146 -7.56 -1.68 4.19
N SER A 147 -8.38 -0.99 4.96
CA SER A 147 -8.47 0.48 4.97
C SER A 147 -7.95 1.04 6.28
N ILE A 148 -7.11 2.07 6.18
CA ILE A 148 -6.68 2.89 7.33
C ILE A 148 -7.27 4.30 7.26
N ASN A 149 -8.07 4.60 6.24
CA ASN A 149 -8.54 5.95 5.93
C ASN A 149 -9.38 6.55 7.08
N GLY A 150 -10.17 5.73 7.77
CA GLY A 150 -10.93 6.17 8.94
C GLY A 150 -10.05 6.65 10.12
N SER A 151 -8.84 6.10 10.26
CA SER A 151 -7.86 6.54 11.26
C SER A 151 -7.11 7.80 10.85
N LEU A 152 -7.04 8.08 9.55
CA LEU A 152 -6.31 9.22 8.99
C LEU A 152 -7.20 10.48 8.84
N LEU A 153 -8.52 10.30 8.80
CA LEU A 153 -9.49 11.35 8.52
C LEU A 153 -10.36 11.68 9.74
N LYS A 154 -10.81 12.93 9.81
CA LYS A 154 -11.91 13.36 10.66
C LYS A 154 -13.26 12.97 10.05
N PRO A 155 -14.38 13.07 10.80
CA PRO A 155 -15.71 12.80 10.26
C PRO A 155 -16.11 13.67 9.06
N ASP A 156 -15.56 14.89 8.97
CA ASP A 156 -15.78 15.82 7.86
C ASP A 156 -14.92 15.50 6.63
N GLY A 157 -14.13 14.42 6.67
CA GLY A 157 -13.25 14.01 5.59
C GLY A 157 -11.92 14.77 5.49
N THR A 158 -11.67 15.76 6.34
CA THR A 158 -10.37 16.45 6.40
C THR A 158 -9.32 15.61 7.12
N PHE A 159 -8.06 15.94 6.95
CA PHE A 159 -6.98 15.22 7.64
C PHE A 159 -7.06 15.36 9.17
N ARG A 160 -6.87 14.25 9.88
CA ARG A 160 -6.57 14.34 11.32
C ARG A 160 -5.21 14.98 11.52
N GLU A 161 -5.11 15.79 12.56
CA GLU A 161 -3.89 16.51 12.92
C GLU A 161 -2.72 15.54 13.14
N GLY A 162 -1.61 15.86 12.51
CA GLY A 162 -0.35 15.14 12.64
C GLY A 162 -0.28 13.81 11.88
N MET A 163 -1.28 13.42 11.07
CA MET A 163 -1.23 12.18 10.30
C MET A 163 -0.43 12.28 9.02
N PHE A 164 -0.42 13.47 8.40
CA PHE A 164 0.27 13.72 7.14
C PHE A 164 1.30 14.84 7.30
N LYS A 165 2.43 14.69 6.61
CA LYS A 165 3.46 15.75 6.52
C LYS A 165 3.24 16.68 5.32
N ASP A 166 2.49 16.19 4.32
CA ASP A 166 2.12 16.93 3.11
C ASP A 166 0.76 16.42 2.59
N HIS A 167 0.51 16.50 1.30
CA HIS A 167 -0.76 16.10 0.69
C HIS A 167 -1.00 14.58 0.62
N VAL A 168 0.04 13.74 0.82
CA VAL A 168 -0.05 12.28 0.61
C VAL A 168 0.80 11.45 1.56
N HIS A 169 1.94 12.00 2.04
CA HIS A 169 2.89 11.23 2.83
C HIS A 169 2.55 11.27 4.32
N LEU A 170 2.63 10.11 4.94
CA LEU A 170 2.34 9.94 6.35
C LEU A 170 3.50 10.44 7.24
N THR A 171 3.14 10.89 8.44
CA THR A 171 4.07 11.07 9.55
C THR A 171 4.27 9.75 10.30
N GLU A 172 5.14 9.73 11.30
CA GLU A 172 5.26 8.59 12.22
C GLU A 172 3.91 8.20 12.84
N LYS A 173 3.08 9.19 13.21
CA LYS A 173 1.73 8.96 13.73
C LYS A 173 0.81 8.29 12.70
N GLY A 174 0.91 8.68 11.43
CA GLY A 174 0.19 8.01 10.34
C GLY A 174 0.65 6.56 10.13
N TYR A 175 1.95 6.32 10.24
CA TYR A 175 2.51 4.94 10.19
C TYR A 175 2.11 4.11 11.41
N GLN A 176 1.97 4.73 12.61
CA GLN A 176 1.43 4.02 13.77
C GLN A 176 -0.01 3.54 13.49
N ALA A 177 -0.86 4.41 12.93
CA ALA A 177 -2.22 4.02 12.56
C ALA A 177 -2.24 2.87 11.52
N TRP A 178 -1.29 2.85 10.59
CA TRP A 178 -1.15 1.74 9.66
C TRP A 178 -0.70 0.45 10.36
N ALA A 179 0.29 0.53 11.24
CA ALA A 179 0.75 -0.61 12.04
C ALA A 179 -0.38 -1.20 12.88
N ASP A 180 -1.15 -0.35 13.59
CA ASP A 180 -2.25 -0.77 14.47
C ASP A 180 -3.34 -1.54 13.71
N ALA A 181 -3.63 -1.14 12.47
CA ALA A 181 -4.59 -1.83 11.62
C ALA A 181 -4.04 -3.13 11.00
N LEU A 182 -2.72 -3.18 10.74
CA LEU A 182 -2.09 -4.29 10.05
C LEU A 182 -1.73 -5.46 10.98
N LEU A 183 -1.25 -5.16 12.18
CA LEU A 183 -0.72 -6.17 13.11
C LEU A 183 -1.72 -7.27 13.47
N PRO A 184 -3.01 -7.01 13.73
CA PRO A 184 -4.00 -8.06 14.00
C PRO A 184 -4.10 -9.09 12.88
N LEU A 185 -4.04 -8.64 11.61
CA LEU A 185 -4.08 -9.53 10.44
C LEU A 185 -2.82 -10.39 10.33
N LEU A 186 -1.66 -9.85 10.69
CA LEU A 186 -0.38 -10.57 10.65
C LEU A 186 -0.28 -11.62 11.77
N ASN A 187 -0.90 -11.37 12.92
CA ASN A 187 -0.93 -12.28 14.07
C ASN A 187 -1.98 -13.39 13.95
N GLY A 188 -2.84 -13.33 12.93
CA GLY A 188 -3.91 -14.32 12.73
C GLY A 188 -5.16 -14.07 13.58
N GLU A 189 -5.36 -12.85 14.06
CA GLU A 189 -6.50 -12.41 14.87
C GLU A 189 -7.65 -11.81 14.00
N GLY A 190 -7.59 -11.95 12.67
CA GLY A 190 -8.54 -11.38 11.71
C GLY A 190 -9.27 -12.43 10.90
#